data_a6890fc62f09f6894dde406540bceb27
#
_entry.id   a6890fc62f09f6894dde406540bceb27
#
_cell.length_a   1.000
_cell.length_b   1.000
_cell.length_c   1.000
_cell.angle_alpha   90.00
_cell.angle_beta   90.00
_cell.angle_gamma   90.00
#
_symmetry.space_group_name_H-M   'P 1'
#
loop_
_entity.id
_entity.type
_entity.pdbx_description
1 polymer ?
#
loop_
_entity_poly.entity_id
_entity_poly.type
_entity_poly.pdbx_seq_one_letter_code
_entity_poly.pdbx_strand_id
1 'polypeptide(L)'
;MQTQERYDRIEQLIRDRGWEKAAAQIQKEIDNAGMLCLSENCDNARMWESYADGGRGVCLEFLAWDDAGLTFFGLHSFNITYSDSREYNLLRDPWEQAKTIVLTKSPEWSYENEWRIVLRNRLGQCTVGNILFPPEFLTRLIFGKNVDEVTKVAVRKWIRAGRCRPALYQVQSIGPIFSMTQID
;
A
#
# COMPACT_ATOMS: atom_id res chain seq x y z
N MET A 1 -4.31 -22.91 -33.51
CA MET A 1 -3.60 -23.77 -32.56
C MET A 1 -3.74 -23.28 -31.14
N GLN A 2 -3.31 -22.06 -30.78
CA GLN A 2 -3.41 -21.54 -29.41
C GLN A 2 -4.82 -21.51 -28.76
N THR A 3 -5.88 -21.36 -29.58
CA THR A 3 -7.26 -21.30 -29.11
C THR A 3 -7.80 -22.66 -28.68
N GLN A 4 -7.51 -23.73 -29.43
CA GLN A 4 -7.96 -25.08 -29.11
C GLN A 4 -7.25 -25.65 -27.89
N GLU A 5 -5.93 -25.48 -27.78
CA GLU A 5 -5.16 -25.88 -26.60
C GLU A 5 -5.67 -25.20 -25.32
N ARG A 6 -6.13 -23.94 -25.45
CA ARG A 6 -6.73 -23.19 -24.32
C ARG A 6 -8.08 -23.78 -23.94
N TYR A 7 -8.94 -24.15 -24.90
CA TYR A 7 -10.21 -24.80 -24.60
C TYR A 7 -10.03 -26.17 -23.96
N ASP A 8 -9.14 -26.98 -24.48
CA ASP A 8 -8.84 -28.32 -23.94
C ASP A 8 -8.34 -28.24 -22.51
N ARG A 9 -7.53 -27.24 -22.20
CA ARG A 9 -7.04 -26.99 -20.83
C ARG A 9 -8.13 -26.51 -19.86
N ILE A 10 -9.05 -25.68 -20.35
CA ILE A 10 -10.23 -25.26 -19.56
C ILE A 10 -11.14 -26.45 -19.26
N GLU A 11 -11.42 -27.29 -20.26
CA GLU A 11 -12.21 -28.50 -20.07
C GLU A 11 -11.56 -29.48 -19.08
N GLN A 12 -10.24 -29.62 -19.13
CA GLN A 12 -9.49 -30.44 -18.18
C GLN A 12 -9.62 -29.87 -16.75
N LEU A 13 -9.46 -28.55 -16.58
CA LEU A 13 -9.62 -27.89 -15.29
C LEU A 13 -11.02 -28.07 -14.71
N ILE A 14 -12.05 -28.02 -15.57
CA ILE A 14 -13.45 -28.25 -15.16
C ILE A 14 -13.63 -29.69 -14.73
N ARG A 15 -13.16 -30.65 -15.52
CA ARG A 15 -13.30 -32.10 -15.24
C ARG A 15 -12.63 -32.51 -13.94
N ASP A 16 -11.43 -32.02 -13.66
CA ASP A 16 -10.62 -32.43 -12.53
C ASP A 16 -10.84 -31.56 -11.28
N ARG A 17 -11.83 -30.67 -11.29
CA ARG A 17 -11.99 -29.60 -10.27
C ARG A 17 -10.71 -28.82 -10.05
N GLY A 18 -9.89 -28.70 -11.08
CA GLY A 18 -8.60 -28.02 -11.03
C GLY A 18 -8.74 -26.53 -10.73
N TRP A 19 -9.92 -25.94 -10.99
CA TRP A 19 -10.25 -24.56 -10.62
C TRP A 19 -10.22 -24.33 -9.08
N GLU A 20 -10.65 -25.33 -8.29
CA GLU A 20 -10.56 -25.22 -6.81
C GLU A 20 -9.10 -25.18 -6.35
N LYS A 21 -8.26 -26.04 -6.96
CA LYS A 21 -6.83 -26.06 -6.68
C LYS A 21 -6.14 -24.76 -7.12
N ALA A 22 -6.49 -24.25 -8.30
CA ALA A 22 -5.96 -22.99 -8.80
C ALA A 22 -6.37 -21.80 -7.91
N ALA A 23 -7.64 -21.74 -7.49
CA ALA A 23 -8.12 -20.73 -6.56
C ALA A 23 -7.41 -20.81 -5.20
N ALA A 24 -7.25 -22.02 -4.66
CA ALA A 24 -6.53 -22.23 -3.41
C ALA A 24 -5.05 -21.80 -3.51
N GLN A 25 -4.41 -22.04 -4.66
CA GLN A 25 -3.04 -21.59 -4.87
C GLN A 25 -2.94 -20.06 -4.95
N ILE A 26 -3.88 -19.40 -5.63
CA ILE A 26 -3.95 -17.93 -5.69
C ILE A 26 -4.18 -17.36 -4.29
N GLN A 27 -5.11 -17.94 -3.52
CA GLN A 27 -5.37 -17.52 -2.14
C GLN A 27 -4.12 -17.65 -1.28
N LYS A 28 -3.38 -18.75 -1.41
CA LYS A 28 -2.11 -18.95 -0.72
C LYS A 28 -1.08 -17.88 -1.07
N GLU A 29 -0.99 -17.44 -2.32
CA GLU A 29 -0.10 -16.35 -2.71
C GLU A 29 -0.53 -15.02 -2.07
N ILE A 30 -1.85 -14.76 -2.00
CA ILE A 30 -2.40 -13.57 -1.32
C ILE A 30 -2.08 -13.59 0.18
N ASP A 31 -2.33 -14.72 0.84
CA ASP A 31 -2.11 -14.87 2.28
C ASP A 31 -0.62 -14.73 2.67
N ASN A 32 0.28 -15.02 1.74
CA ASN A 32 1.72 -14.89 1.92
C ASN A 32 2.29 -13.55 1.39
N ALA A 33 1.48 -12.68 0.85
CA ALA A 33 1.92 -11.38 0.37
C ALA A 33 1.97 -10.37 1.52
N GLY A 34 3.11 -9.70 1.67
CA GLY A 34 3.21 -8.48 2.48
C GLY A 34 2.80 -7.28 1.65
N MET A 35 2.03 -6.35 2.21
CA MET A 35 1.63 -5.12 1.54
C MET A 35 1.95 -3.90 2.39
N LEU A 36 2.52 -2.87 1.76
CA LEU A 36 2.60 -1.53 2.31
C LEU A 36 1.78 -0.62 1.40
N CYS A 37 0.78 0.03 2.00
CA CYS A 37 -0.11 0.96 1.31
C CYS A 37 0.36 2.39 1.55
N LEU A 38 0.45 3.16 0.48
CA LEU A 38 0.87 4.56 0.47
C LEU A 38 -0.18 5.38 -0.27
N SER A 39 -0.23 6.68 -0.01
CA SER A 39 -1.06 7.63 -0.75
C SER A 39 -0.19 8.72 -1.35
N GLU A 40 -0.57 9.26 -2.51
CA GLU A 40 0.15 10.38 -3.13
C GLU A 40 -0.01 11.68 -2.36
N ASN A 41 -1.13 11.85 -1.65
CA ASN A 41 -1.54 13.13 -1.10
C ASN A 41 -1.71 13.09 0.42
N CYS A 42 -1.25 14.12 1.09
CA CYS A 42 -1.46 14.33 2.51
C CYS A 42 -2.64 15.26 2.84
N ASP A 43 -3.32 15.83 1.82
CA ASP A 43 -4.35 16.86 1.98
C ASP A 43 -5.79 16.32 1.98
N ASN A 44 -5.98 15.03 1.83
CA ASN A 44 -7.30 14.41 1.75
C ASN A 44 -7.95 14.28 3.14
N ALA A 45 -9.05 15.01 3.34
CA ALA A 45 -9.79 15.03 4.60
C ALA A 45 -10.29 13.63 5.04
N ARG A 46 -10.74 12.79 4.09
CA ARG A 46 -11.22 11.42 4.39
C ARG A 46 -10.08 10.53 4.89
N MET A 47 -8.86 10.71 4.35
CA MET A 47 -7.69 9.98 4.83
C MET A 47 -7.37 10.34 6.29
N TRP A 48 -7.42 11.62 6.65
CA TRP A 48 -7.21 12.05 8.03
C TRP A 48 -8.30 11.55 8.98
N GLU A 49 -9.54 11.48 8.52
CA GLU A 49 -10.65 10.94 9.30
C GLU A 49 -10.49 9.44 9.53
N SER A 50 -10.24 8.67 8.46
CA SER A 50 -10.28 7.20 8.51
C SER A 50 -9.01 6.57 9.06
N TYR A 51 -7.83 7.14 8.74
CA TYR A 51 -6.53 6.53 9.05
C TYR A 51 -5.73 7.25 10.13
N ALA A 52 -6.12 8.48 10.47
CA ALA A 52 -5.45 9.29 11.46
C ALA A 52 -6.37 9.65 12.65
N ASP A 53 -7.33 8.81 12.95
CA ASP A 53 -8.24 8.94 14.10
C ASP A 53 -8.85 10.35 14.18
N GLY A 54 -9.52 10.79 13.10
CA GLY A 54 -10.11 12.13 13.04
C GLY A 54 -9.07 13.25 13.14
N GLY A 55 -7.88 13.03 12.62
CA GLY A 55 -6.78 13.97 12.64
C GLY A 55 -6.01 14.04 13.97
N ARG A 56 -6.15 13.03 14.85
CA ARG A 56 -5.34 12.88 16.08
C ARG A 56 -4.02 12.13 15.85
N GLY A 57 -3.87 11.51 14.69
CA GLY A 57 -2.67 10.78 14.29
C GLY A 57 -1.64 11.63 13.55
N VAL A 58 -0.74 10.94 12.87
CA VAL A 58 0.34 11.53 12.08
C VAL A 58 0.35 10.96 10.66
N CYS A 59 0.84 11.75 9.70
CA CYS A 59 1.18 11.29 8.38
C CYS A 59 2.70 11.28 8.22
N LEU A 60 3.23 10.19 7.67
CA LEU A 60 4.65 10.05 7.34
C LEU A 60 4.84 10.23 5.85
N GLU A 61 5.68 11.16 5.46
CA GLU A 61 6.05 11.36 4.06
C GLU A 61 7.41 10.75 3.79
N PHE A 62 7.43 9.97 2.73
CA PHE A 62 8.66 9.32 2.28
C PHE A 62 9.07 9.81 0.90
N LEU A 63 10.36 9.83 0.67
CA LEU A 63 10.92 10.08 -0.65
C LEU A 63 10.65 8.86 -1.55
N ALA A 64 10.07 9.09 -2.71
CA ALA A 64 9.92 8.11 -3.78
C ALA A 64 10.64 8.61 -5.04
N TRP A 65 11.29 7.72 -5.79
CA TRP A 65 11.97 8.06 -7.03
C TRP A 65 11.23 7.44 -8.22
N ASP A 66 11.16 8.24 -9.30
CA ASP A 66 10.51 7.87 -10.53
C ASP A 66 11.56 7.69 -11.64
N ASP A 67 12.08 6.45 -11.77
CA ASP A 67 13.00 6.11 -12.85
C ASP A 67 12.45 5.06 -13.84
N ALA A 68 11.21 4.65 -13.73
CA ALA A 68 10.43 3.72 -14.59
C ALA A 68 9.31 3.03 -13.79
N GLY A 69 8.71 3.76 -12.87
CA GLY A 69 7.75 3.29 -11.87
C GLY A 69 8.25 3.67 -10.48
N LEU A 70 7.38 4.24 -9.66
CA LEU A 70 7.75 4.68 -8.32
C LEU A 70 8.47 3.56 -7.57
N THR A 71 9.76 3.73 -7.33
CA THR A 71 10.55 2.84 -6.49
C THR A 71 10.67 3.43 -5.10
N PHE A 72 10.31 2.66 -4.10
CA PHE A 72 10.42 3.00 -2.71
C PHE A 72 11.56 2.17 -2.11
N PHE A 73 12.70 2.79 -1.83
CA PHE A 73 13.99 2.15 -1.44
C PHE A 73 14.31 0.85 -2.18
N GLY A 74 14.22 0.90 -3.51
CA GLY A 74 14.51 -0.26 -4.38
C GLY A 74 13.38 -1.28 -4.49
N LEU A 75 12.21 -1.02 -3.90
CA LEU A 75 11.01 -1.82 -4.04
C LEU A 75 10.05 -1.17 -5.02
N HIS A 76 9.57 -1.93 -6.00
CA HIS A 76 8.55 -1.43 -6.92
C HIS A 76 7.24 -1.20 -6.21
N SER A 77 6.67 -0.01 -6.38
CA SER A 77 5.31 0.31 -6.00
C SER A 77 4.40 0.26 -7.23
N PHE A 78 3.16 -0.09 -7.00
CA PHE A 78 2.14 -0.24 -8.03
C PHE A 78 0.96 0.68 -7.71
N ASN A 79 0.52 1.42 -8.72
CA ASN A 79 -0.73 2.18 -8.62
C ASN A 79 -1.92 1.22 -8.54
N ILE A 80 -2.92 1.56 -7.74
CA ILE A 80 -4.13 0.77 -7.60
C ILE A 80 -5.07 1.01 -8.78
N THR A 81 -5.59 -0.08 -9.32
CA THR A 81 -6.70 -0.03 -10.28
C THR A 81 -8.02 0.01 -9.51
N TYR A 82 -8.77 1.08 -9.67
CA TYR A 82 -10.10 1.21 -9.06
C TYR A 82 -11.16 0.65 -10.00
N SER A 83 -11.71 -0.51 -9.65
CA SER A 83 -12.72 -1.23 -10.46
C SER A 83 -13.58 -2.13 -9.60
N ASP A 84 -14.87 -2.19 -9.89
CA ASP A 84 -15.79 -3.19 -9.31
C ASP A 84 -15.63 -4.56 -9.97
N SER A 85 -15.02 -4.60 -11.17
CA SER A 85 -14.72 -5.82 -11.89
C SER A 85 -13.37 -6.37 -11.45
N ARG A 86 -13.36 -7.59 -10.92
CA ARG A 86 -12.16 -8.37 -10.67
C ARG A 86 -12.13 -9.54 -11.64
N GLU A 87 -11.31 -9.42 -12.67
CA GLU A 87 -11.13 -10.52 -13.62
C GLU A 87 -10.23 -11.61 -13.01
N TYR A 88 -10.80 -12.80 -12.90
CA TYR A 88 -10.07 -14.00 -12.50
C TYR A 88 -9.65 -14.79 -13.72
N ASN A 89 -8.36 -14.95 -13.90
CA ASN A 89 -7.81 -15.81 -14.94
C ASN A 89 -7.02 -16.96 -14.32
N LEU A 90 -7.69 -18.08 -14.09
CA LEU A 90 -7.09 -19.27 -13.48
C LEU A 90 -5.99 -19.94 -14.32
N LEU A 91 -5.77 -19.47 -15.56
CA LEU A 91 -4.70 -19.94 -16.44
C LEU A 91 -3.42 -19.12 -16.32
N ARG A 92 -3.46 -17.99 -15.59
CA ARG A 92 -2.27 -17.21 -15.29
C ARG A 92 -1.46 -17.86 -14.17
N ASP A 93 -0.20 -17.47 -14.07
CA ASP A 93 0.62 -17.76 -12.91
C ASP A 93 -0.10 -17.30 -11.63
N PRO A 94 -0.20 -18.13 -10.59
CA PRO A 94 -0.94 -17.81 -9.37
C PRO A 94 -0.48 -16.52 -8.69
N TRP A 95 0.82 -16.21 -8.72
CA TRP A 95 1.34 -14.96 -8.18
C TRP A 95 0.89 -13.74 -9.00
N GLU A 96 0.95 -13.82 -10.34
CA GLU A 96 0.50 -12.74 -11.21
C GLU A 96 -1.00 -12.48 -11.05
N GLN A 97 -1.79 -13.53 -10.84
CA GLN A 97 -3.21 -13.39 -10.55
C GLN A 97 -3.45 -12.80 -9.16
N ALA A 98 -2.75 -13.27 -8.14
CA ALA A 98 -2.82 -12.74 -6.78
C ALA A 98 -2.45 -11.25 -6.76
N LYS A 99 -1.36 -10.87 -7.46
CA LYS A 99 -0.94 -9.48 -7.61
C LYS A 99 -2.04 -8.62 -8.23
N THR A 100 -2.68 -9.08 -9.30
CA THR A 100 -3.80 -8.35 -9.93
C THR A 100 -4.96 -8.14 -8.94
N ILE A 101 -5.29 -9.15 -8.15
CA ILE A 101 -6.36 -9.07 -7.14
C ILE A 101 -6.03 -8.05 -6.06
N VAL A 102 -4.81 -8.10 -5.52
CA VAL A 102 -4.40 -7.19 -4.44
C VAL A 102 -4.13 -5.77 -4.93
N LEU A 103 -3.99 -5.54 -6.23
CA LEU A 103 -3.83 -4.21 -6.84
C LEU A 103 -5.16 -3.64 -7.37
N THR A 104 -6.28 -4.31 -7.13
CA THR A 104 -7.62 -3.82 -7.49
C THR A 104 -8.40 -3.47 -6.25
N LYS A 105 -9.04 -2.29 -6.24
CA LYS A 105 -9.86 -1.78 -5.14
C LYS A 105 -11.16 -1.20 -5.69
N SER A 106 -12.21 -1.22 -4.90
CA SER A 106 -13.51 -0.65 -5.27
C SER A 106 -13.40 0.86 -5.57
N PRO A 107 -14.12 1.40 -6.59
CA PRO A 107 -14.02 2.80 -7.00
C PRO A 107 -14.34 3.82 -5.92
N GLU A 108 -15.15 3.45 -4.92
CA GLU A 108 -15.47 4.30 -3.78
C GLU A 108 -14.24 4.75 -2.98
N TRP A 109 -13.12 4.00 -3.10
CA TRP A 109 -11.84 4.27 -2.44
C TRP A 109 -10.85 5.06 -3.32
N SER A 110 -11.26 5.49 -4.51
CA SER A 110 -10.38 6.20 -5.45
C SER A 110 -9.79 7.50 -4.88
N TYR A 111 -10.45 8.10 -3.89
CA TYR A 111 -9.95 9.29 -3.20
C TYR A 111 -8.62 9.07 -2.46
N GLU A 112 -8.23 7.80 -2.22
CA GLU A 112 -6.97 7.49 -1.53
C GLU A 112 -5.75 7.68 -2.42
N ASN A 113 -5.90 7.67 -3.76
CA ASN A 113 -4.80 7.70 -4.72
C ASN A 113 -3.69 6.74 -4.28
N GLU A 114 -4.09 5.48 -4.08
CA GLU A 114 -3.29 4.49 -3.37
C GLU A 114 -2.23 3.86 -4.28
N TRP A 115 -1.05 3.70 -3.71
CA TRP A 115 0.04 2.89 -4.25
C TRP A 115 0.35 1.75 -3.28
N ARG A 116 0.68 0.59 -3.82
CA ARG A 116 1.08 -0.57 -3.02
C ARG A 116 2.44 -1.09 -3.39
N ILE A 117 3.23 -1.37 -2.37
CA ILE A 117 4.40 -2.23 -2.48
C ILE A 117 3.93 -3.62 -2.09
N VAL A 118 4.06 -4.57 -3.03
CA VAL A 118 3.64 -5.96 -2.81
C VAL A 118 4.88 -6.85 -2.78
N LEU A 119 5.11 -7.48 -1.64
CA LEU A 119 6.23 -8.37 -1.42
C LEU A 119 5.78 -9.82 -1.45
N ARG A 120 6.37 -10.61 -2.33
CA ARG A 120 6.15 -12.05 -2.36
C ARG A 120 7.06 -12.75 -1.37
N ASN A 121 6.46 -13.53 -0.49
CA ASN A 121 7.22 -14.43 0.37
C ASN A 121 7.65 -15.70 -0.39
N ARG A 122 8.83 -15.69 -1.00
CA ARG A 122 9.31 -16.81 -1.82
C ARG A 122 9.79 -18.03 -1.03
N LEU A 123 10.05 -17.91 0.27
CA LEU A 123 10.70 -18.98 1.04
C LEU A 123 10.21 -19.06 2.50
N GLY A 124 9.04 -18.52 2.85
CA GLY A 124 8.66 -18.38 4.26
C GLY A 124 9.56 -17.38 5.01
N GLN A 125 10.36 -16.60 4.29
CA GLN A 125 11.35 -15.66 4.84
C GLN A 125 10.84 -14.21 4.91
N CYS A 126 9.77 -13.87 4.20
CA CYS A 126 9.05 -12.65 4.49
C CYS A 126 8.22 -12.93 5.73
N THR A 127 8.80 -12.81 6.85
CA THR A 127 8.02 -12.46 8.02
C THR A 127 7.24 -11.21 7.61
N VAL A 128 5.92 -11.25 7.73
CA VAL A 128 5.12 -10.04 7.92
C VAL A 128 5.84 -9.29 9.02
N GLY A 129 6.76 -8.42 8.67
CA GLY A 129 7.77 -7.94 9.60
C GLY A 129 8.27 -6.57 9.16
N ASN A 130 9.04 -5.97 10.00
CA ASN A 130 9.58 -4.65 9.79
C ASN A 130 10.53 -4.63 8.58
N ILE A 131 10.20 -3.85 7.56
CA ILE A 131 11.14 -3.51 6.51
C ILE A 131 11.91 -2.28 6.98
N LEU A 132 13.23 -2.43 7.09
CA LEU A 132 14.10 -1.31 7.39
C LEU A 132 14.24 -0.44 6.14
N PHE A 133 14.08 0.85 6.30
CA PHE A 133 14.32 1.84 5.25
C PHE A 133 15.46 2.78 5.65
N PRO A 134 16.19 3.36 4.68
CA PRO A 134 17.21 4.36 4.97
C PRO A 134 16.59 5.57 5.66
N PRO A 135 17.18 6.08 6.75
CA PRO A 135 16.59 7.17 7.55
C PRO A 135 16.26 8.45 6.76
N GLU A 136 17.02 8.74 5.71
CA GLU A 136 16.86 9.88 4.82
C GLU A 136 15.60 9.82 3.95
N PHE A 137 14.98 8.66 3.83
CA PHE A 137 13.73 8.51 3.05
C PHE A 137 12.51 9.06 3.79
N LEU A 138 12.53 9.13 5.11
CA LEU A 138 11.48 9.82 5.88
C LEU A 138 11.75 11.32 5.86
N THR A 139 11.09 12.04 4.96
CA THR A 139 11.34 13.47 4.68
C THR A 139 10.52 14.40 5.57
N ARG A 140 9.25 14.06 5.80
CA ARG A 140 8.36 14.84 6.66
C ARG A 140 7.56 13.94 7.61
N LEU A 141 7.29 14.49 8.80
CA LEU A 141 6.29 13.97 9.72
C LEU A 141 5.28 15.08 9.96
N ILE A 142 4.03 14.81 9.62
CA ILE A 142 2.96 15.79 9.65
C ILE A 142 1.99 15.40 10.76
N PHE A 143 1.87 16.22 11.78
CA PHE A 143 0.90 16.05 12.84
C PHE A 143 -0.49 16.45 12.34
N GLY A 144 -1.47 15.65 12.64
CA GLY A 144 -2.86 15.95 12.33
C GLY A 144 -3.38 17.16 13.13
N LYS A 145 -4.45 17.76 12.65
CA LYS A 145 -5.02 18.98 13.22
C LYS A 145 -5.35 18.85 14.72
N ASN A 146 -5.81 17.67 15.15
CA ASN A 146 -6.33 17.41 16.48
C ASN A 146 -5.36 16.60 17.36
N VAL A 147 -4.08 16.47 16.96
CA VAL A 147 -3.08 15.74 17.75
C VAL A 147 -2.81 16.48 19.07
N ASP A 148 -2.77 15.75 20.17
CA ASP A 148 -2.49 16.31 21.50
C ASP A 148 -0.98 16.52 21.75
N GLU A 149 -0.66 17.32 22.73
CA GLU A 149 0.72 17.63 23.09
C GLU A 149 1.49 16.42 23.64
N VAL A 150 0.81 15.48 24.29
CA VAL A 150 1.44 14.26 24.82
C VAL A 150 1.96 13.42 23.66
N THR A 151 1.13 13.23 22.63
CA THR A 151 1.50 12.54 21.41
C THR A 151 2.64 13.25 20.68
N LYS A 152 2.60 14.59 20.57
CA LYS A 152 3.69 15.36 19.94
C LYS A 152 5.02 15.18 20.67
N VAL A 153 5.00 15.24 21.99
CA VAL A 153 6.19 15.03 22.84
C VAL A 153 6.74 13.61 22.65
N ALA A 154 5.88 12.60 22.65
CA ALA A 154 6.28 11.21 22.46
C ALA A 154 6.93 11.00 21.07
N VAL A 155 6.33 11.55 20.02
CA VAL A 155 6.86 11.46 18.65
C VAL A 155 8.20 12.17 18.51
N ARG A 156 8.33 13.39 19.06
CA ARG A 156 9.61 14.13 19.09
C ARG A 156 10.70 13.36 19.84
N LYS A 157 10.36 12.73 20.96
CA LYS A 157 11.30 11.88 21.72
C LYS A 157 11.75 10.69 20.89
N TRP A 158 10.83 10.03 20.18
CA TRP A 158 11.13 8.91 19.29
C TRP A 158 12.05 9.34 18.14
N ILE A 159 11.78 10.47 17.47
CA ILE A 159 12.64 11.01 16.40
C ILE A 159 14.05 11.31 16.92
N ARG A 160 14.17 11.94 18.10
CA ARG A 160 15.48 12.25 18.71
C ARG A 160 16.29 11.00 19.03
N ALA A 161 15.62 9.95 19.50
CA ALA A 161 16.27 8.66 19.80
C ALA A 161 16.64 7.86 18.55
N GLY A 162 15.92 8.05 17.44
CA GLY A 162 16.15 7.38 16.17
C GLY A 162 17.21 8.04 15.30
N ARG A 163 17.35 7.52 14.08
CA ARG A 163 18.27 8.05 13.05
C ARG A 163 17.57 8.99 12.07
N CYS A 164 16.23 8.92 11.95
CA CYS A 164 15.46 9.77 11.04
C CYS A 164 15.47 11.22 11.52
N ARG A 165 15.49 12.14 10.57
CA ARG A 165 15.46 13.59 10.84
C ARG A 165 14.44 14.26 9.90
N PRO A 166 13.15 13.86 9.95
CA PRO A 166 12.13 14.48 9.12
C PRO A 166 11.89 15.92 9.52
N ALA A 167 11.51 16.76 8.57
CA ALA A 167 10.94 18.06 8.88
C ALA A 167 9.55 17.85 9.51
N LEU A 168 9.27 18.61 10.57
CA LEU A 168 8.02 18.50 11.32
C LEU A 168 7.01 19.52 10.82
N TYR A 169 5.78 19.07 10.60
CA TYR A 169 4.67 19.92 10.18
C TYR A 169 3.45 19.71 11.06
N GLN A 170 2.62 20.73 11.15
CA GLN A 170 1.31 20.68 11.82
C GLN A 170 0.23 21.09 10.84
N VAL A 171 -0.78 20.23 10.67
CA VAL A 171 -1.98 20.59 9.91
C VAL A 171 -2.78 21.65 10.66
N GLN A 172 -3.10 22.74 9.98
CA GLN A 172 -3.89 23.86 10.50
C GLN A 172 -5.36 23.72 10.09
N SER A 173 -5.60 23.36 8.82
CA SER A 173 -6.95 23.16 8.32
C SER A 173 -7.02 21.94 7.41
N ILE A 174 -8.15 21.21 7.50
CA ILE A 174 -8.53 20.10 6.66
C ILE A 174 -9.91 20.43 6.09
N GLY A 175 -10.05 20.45 4.76
CA GLY A 175 -11.30 20.80 4.09
C GLY A 175 -11.04 21.39 2.73
N PRO A 176 -11.89 22.34 2.26
CA PRO A 176 -11.73 22.95 0.94
C PRO A 176 -10.37 23.63 0.72
N ILE A 177 -9.76 24.09 1.81
CA ILE A 177 -8.41 24.63 1.81
C ILE A 177 -7.61 23.84 2.84
N PHE A 178 -6.70 23.00 2.36
CA PHE A 178 -5.71 22.34 3.20
C PHE A 178 -4.55 23.29 3.48
N SER A 179 -4.14 23.36 4.74
CA SER A 179 -2.96 24.11 5.10
C SER A 179 -2.19 23.42 6.23
N MET A 180 -0.88 23.51 6.17
CA MET A 180 0.03 23.04 7.20
C MET A 180 1.19 24.02 7.37
N THR A 181 1.74 24.09 8.58
CA THR A 181 2.92 24.92 8.89
C THR A 181 4.05 24.03 9.37
N GLN A 182 5.26 24.40 9.02
CA GLN A 182 6.44 23.77 9.59
C GLN A 182 6.57 24.23 11.05
N ILE A 183 6.94 23.30 11.90
CA ILE A 183 7.15 23.51 13.32
C ILE A 183 8.52 22.96 13.75
N ASP A 184 9.07 23.46 14.84
CA ASP A 184 10.37 23.05 15.38
C ASP A 184 10.32 21.74 16.17
#